data_a4b73699616a181f1d107efbfa53e788
#
_entry.id   a4b73699616a181f1d107efbfa53e788
#
_cell.length_a   1.000
_cell.length_b   1.000
_cell.length_c   1.000
_cell.angle_alpha   90.00
_cell.angle_beta   90.00
_cell.angle_gamma   90.00
#
_symmetry.space_group_name_H-M   'P 1'
#
loop_
_entity.id
_entity.type
_entity.pdbx_description
1 polymer ?
#
loop_
_entity_poly.entity_id
_entity_poly.type
_entity_poly.pdbx_seq_one_letter_code
_entity_poly.pdbx_strand_id
1 'polypeptide(L)'
;MSTALVVRTQRHKKIGDSNSPMVHTLKRKPQDAKIFDLARIAQDIEALGAMSAEDVEHVGKAIVRQMRQTLTDGNSVRLDGFGIFHTTFKCRATEVAKDCTVKNIERVNIRFKVANTLRLVNDANATTKGGANNLVFELVSEDKNISGGGSGDNTPGSGGSD
;
A
#
# COMPACT_ATOMS: atom_id res chain seq x y z
N MET A 1 -12.65 13.97 10.13
CA MET A 1 -11.96 13.29 9.01
C MET A 1 -10.75 12.57 9.58
N SER A 2 -10.55 11.32 9.22
CA SER A 2 -9.33 10.61 9.65
C SER A 2 -8.19 11.02 8.72
N THR A 3 -7.03 11.38 9.30
CA THR A 3 -5.80 11.74 8.59
C THR A 3 -4.89 10.52 8.49
N ALA A 4 -4.16 10.41 7.39
CA ALA A 4 -3.14 9.37 7.24
C ALA A 4 -1.82 9.87 7.85
N LEU A 5 -1.33 9.17 8.88
CA LEU A 5 -0.12 9.57 9.57
C LEU A 5 1.13 9.17 8.76
N VAL A 6 2.05 10.11 8.62
CA VAL A 6 3.34 9.91 7.95
C VAL A 6 4.50 10.26 8.87
N VAL A 7 5.61 9.57 8.69
CA VAL A 7 6.86 9.78 9.43
C VAL A 7 7.99 10.12 8.47
N ARG A 8 8.94 10.93 8.94
CA ARG A 8 10.14 11.25 8.19
C ARG A 8 11.13 10.11 8.28
N THR A 9 11.68 9.69 7.15
CA THR A 9 12.73 8.66 7.07
C THR A 9 13.90 9.14 6.25
N GLN A 10 15.08 8.65 6.55
CA GLN A 10 16.31 8.91 5.80
C GLN A 10 16.66 7.71 4.92
N ARG A 11 17.21 7.97 3.74
CA ARG A 11 17.79 6.96 2.87
C ARG A 11 18.88 7.57 1.99
N HIS A 12 19.77 6.74 1.48
CA HIS A 12 20.69 7.15 0.45
C HIS A 12 19.95 7.53 -0.84
N LYS A 13 20.39 8.59 -1.53
CA LYS A 13 19.79 9.04 -2.80
C LYS A 13 19.85 7.94 -3.86
N LYS A 14 21.00 7.24 -3.96
CA LYS A 14 21.15 6.06 -4.80
C LYS A 14 21.07 4.80 -3.92
N ILE A 15 20.20 3.89 -4.27
CA ILE A 15 20.06 2.59 -3.58
C ILE A 15 21.30 1.76 -3.87
N GLY A 16 21.94 1.21 -2.80
CA GLY A 16 23.15 0.39 -2.92
C GLY A 16 24.47 1.16 -2.96
N ASP A 17 24.45 2.49 -2.93
CA ASP A 17 25.65 3.34 -2.88
C ASP A 17 25.71 4.06 -1.54
N SER A 18 26.56 3.58 -0.63
CA SER A 18 26.77 4.14 0.71
C SER A 18 27.43 5.53 0.71
N ASN A 19 28.09 5.91 -0.37
CA ASN A 19 28.69 7.24 -0.54
C ASN A 19 27.74 8.29 -1.10
N SER A 20 26.53 7.87 -1.50
CA SER A 20 25.50 8.76 -1.98
C SER A 20 24.92 9.63 -0.85
N PRO A 21 24.63 10.91 -1.09
CA PRO A 21 24.10 11.79 -0.06
C PRO A 21 22.79 11.27 0.53
N MET A 22 22.62 11.51 1.84
CA MET A 22 21.38 11.18 2.54
C MET A 22 20.27 12.13 2.16
N VAL A 23 19.08 11.60 1.88
CA VAL A 23 17.88 12.36 1.59
C VAL A 23 16.76 11.98 2.54
N HIS A 24 15.91 12.95 2.87
CA HIS A 24 14.73 12.73 3.68
C HIS A 24 13.52 12.43 2.78
N THR A 25 12.73 11.46 3.18
CA THR A 25 11.48 11.09 2.50
C THR A 25 10.38 10.86 3.55
N LEU A 26 9.13 10.96 3.13
CA LEU A 26 8.00 10.59 3.96
C LEU A 26 7.58 9.15 3.67
N LYS A 27 7.28 8.41 4.72
CA LYS A 27 6.66 7.10 4.65
C LYS A 27 5.41 7.08 5.52
N ARG A 28 4.45 6.25 5.18
CA ARG A 28 3.31 6.01 6.04
C ARG A 28 3.79 5.45 7.36
N LYS A 29 3.21 5.94 8.48
CA LYS A 29 3.55 5.44 9.81
C LYS A 29 3.26 3.94 9.87
N PRO A 30 4.24 3.10 10.29
CA PRO A 30 4.00 1.67 10.46
C PRO A 30 2.87 1.43 11.47
N GLN A 31 2.06 0.40 11.24
CA GLN A 31 0.96 -0.04 12.13
C GLN A 31 -0.23 0.92 12.25
N ASP A 32 -0.21 2.07 11.56
CA ASP A 32 -1.35 3.00 11.56
C ASP A 32 -2.43 2.62 10.52
N ALA A 33 -2.04 1.89 9.48
CA ALA A 33 -2.95 1.42 8.45
C ALA A 33 -3.63 0.12 8.86
N LYS A 34 -4.95 0.17 9.05
CA LYS A 34 -5.78 -1.02 9.25
C LYS A 34 -6.17 -1.61 7.91
N ILE A 35 -6.26 -2.93 7.85
CA ILE A 35 -6.83 -3.64 6.72
C ILE A 35 -8.30 -3.90 7.05
N PHE A 36 -9.18 -3.36 6.23
CA PHE A 36 -10.61 -3.65 6.29
C PHE A 36 -10.89 -4.78 5.31
N ASP A 37 -11.33 -5.90 5.80
CA ASP A 37 -11.74 -7.04 5.00
C ASP A 37 -13.18 -6.89 4.50
N LEU A 38 -13.63 -7.85 3.69
CA LEU A 38 -14.96 -7.83 3.12
C LEU A 38 -16.05 -7.89 4.22
N ALA A 39 -15.79 -8.66 5.30
CA ALA A 39 -16.75 -8.79 6.39
C ALA A 39 -16.96 -7.46 7.13
N ARG A 40 -15.88 -6.73 7.38
CA ARG A 40 -15.96 -5.39 8.00
C ARG A 40 -16.68 -4.40 7.11
N ILE A 41 -16.38 -4.40 5.81
CA ILE A 41 -17.08 -3.53 4.84
C ILE A 41 -18.56 -3.87 4.77
N ALA A 42 -18.91 -5.17 4.82
CA ALA A 42 -20.29 -5.64 4.82
C ALA A 42 -21.06 -5.13 6.04
N GLN A 43 -20.45 -5.17 7.24
CA GLN A 43 -21.04 -4.62 8.46
C GLN A 43 -21.27 -3.11 8.36
N ASP A 44 -20.32 -2.38 7.80
CA ASP A 44 -20.46 -0.93 7.61
C ASP A 44 -21.60 -0.60 6.62
N ILE A 45 -21.81 -1.42 5.58
CA ILE A 45 -22.93 -1.30 4.62
C ILE A 45 -24.26 -1.63 5.30
N GLU A 46 -24.32 -2.67 6.11
CA GLU A 46 -25.52 -3.06 6.87
C GLU A 46 -25.93 -1.95 7.84
N ALA A 47 -24.96 -1.31 8.52
CA ALA A 47 -25.22 -0.17 9.41
C ALA A 47 -25.85 1.02 8.66
N LEU A 48 -25.64 1.15 7.37
CA LEU A 48 -26.30 2.14 6.49
C LEU A 48 -27.71 1.71 6.06
N GLY A 49 -28.15 0.50 6.42
CA GLY A 49 -29.48 0.00 6.15
C GLY A 49 -29.74 -0.44 4.70
N ALA A 50 -28.68 -0.66 3.91
CA ALA A 50 -28.82 -1.01 2.49
C ALA A 50 -29.06 -2.50 2.23
N MET A 51 -28.30 -3.38 2.91
CA MET A 51 -28.36 -4.83 2.76
C MET A 51 -27.84 -5.49 4.04
N SER A 52 -28.17 -6.78 4.28
CA SER A 52 -27.54 -7.54 5.37
C SER A 52 -26.04 -7.79 5.11
N ALA A 53 -25.24 -7.87 6.16
CA ALA A 53 -23.81 -8.14 6.01
C ALA A 53 -23.53 -9.46 5.30
N GLU A 54 -24.35 -10.49 5.56
CA GLU A 54 -24.26 -11.81 4.93
C GLU A 54 -24.49 -11.74 3.41
N ASP A 55 -25.50 -10.97 2.96
CA ASP A 55 -25.80 -10.78 1.54
C ASP A 55 -24.66 -10.07 0.84
N VAL A 56 -24.11 -9.00 1.44
CA VAL A 56 -22.97 -8.27 0.89
C VAL A 56 -21.75 -9.16 0.76
N GLU A 57 -21.44 -9.98 1.78
CA GLU A 57 -20.33 -10.92 1.70
C GLU A 57 -20.55 -11.97 0.61
N HIS A 58 -21.76 -12.51 0.50
CA HIS A 58 -22.10 -13.50 -0.52
C HIS A 58 -21.91 -12.94 -1.94
N VAL A 59 -22.45 -11.77 -2.20
CA VAL A 59 -22.30 -11.07 -3.48
C VAL A 59 -20.83 -10.75 -3.76
N GLY A 60 -20.08 -10.24 -2.76
CA GLY A 60 -18.66 -9.94 -2.90
C GLY A 60 -17.82 -11.17 -3.29
N LYS A 61 -18.06 -12.29 -2.62
CA LYS A 61 -17.41 -13.58 -2.94
C LYS A 61 -17.79 -14.10 -4.34
N ALA A 62 -19.05 -13.90 -4.76
CA ALA A 62 -19.51 -14.26 -6.10
C ALA A 62 -18.83 -13.41 -7.19
N ILE A 63 -18.71 -12.09 -6.97
CA ILE A 63 -17.98 -11.17 -7.88
C ILE A 63 -16.54 -11.64 -8.06
N VAL A 64 -15.81 -11.91 -6.97
CA VAL A 64 -14.42 -12.36 -7.02
C VAL A 64 -14.28 -13.67 -7.81
N ARG A 65 -15.21 -14.59 -7.61
CA ARG A 65 -15.23 -15.88 -8.35
C ARG A 65 -15.41 -15.64 -9.84
N GLN A 66 -16.39 -14.82 -10.22
CA GLN A 66 -16.67 -14.52 -11.61
C GLN A 66 -15.53 -13.74 -12.29
N MET A 67 -14.93 -12.77 -11.58
CA MET A 67 -13.75 -12.07 -12.05
C MET A 67 -12.59 -13.02 -12.35
N ARG A 68 -12.32 -13.97 -11.44
CA ARG A 68 -11.28 -14.96 -11.67
C ARG A 68 -11.53 -15.77 -12.93
N GLN A 69 -12.75 -16.22 -13.16
CA GLN A 69 -13.12 -16.97 -14.37
C GLN A 69 -12.86 -16.13 -15.63
N THR A 70 -13.40 -14.91 -15.67
CA THR A 70 -13.25 -14.01 -16.82
C THR A 70 -11.79 -13.66 -17.13
N LEU A 71 -10.97 -13.44 -16.09
CA LEU A 71 -9.54 -13.15 -16.26
C LEU A 71 -8.76 -14.40 -16.72
N THR A 72 -9.17 -15.61 -16.29
CA THR A 72 -8.58 -16.87 -16.74
C THR A 72 -8.87 -17.13 -18.22
N ASP A 73 -10.04 -16.71 -18.70
CA ASP A 73 -10.42 -16.76 -20.11
C ASP A 73 -9.69 -15.73 -21.00
N GLY A 74 -8.76 -14.97 -20.40
CA GLY A 74 -7.95 -13.96 -21.10
C GLY A 74 -8.64 -12.62 -21.31
N ASN A 75 -9.84 -12.43 -20.75
CA ASN A 75 -10.60 -11.19 -20.84
C ASN A 75 -10.23 -10.21 -19.72
N SER A 76 -10.65 -8.97 -19.87
CA SER A 76 -10.56 -7.93 -18.84
C SER A 76 -11.91 -7.75 -18.15
N VAL A 77 -11.87 -7.41 -16.86
CA VAL A 77 -13.08 -7.11 -16.07
C VAL A 77 -13.12 -5.64 -15.72
N ARG A 78 -14.19 -4.98 -16.10
CA ARG A 78 -14.47 -3.60 -15.69
C ARG A 78 -15.56 -3.61 -14.62
N LEU A 79 -15.27 -2.98 -13.50
CA LEU A 79 -16.26 -2.63 -12.48
C LEU A 79 -16.47 -1.11 -12.52
N ASP A 80 -17.68 -0.69 -12.86
CA ASP A 80 -17.99 0.73 -13.01
C ASP A 80 -17.84 1.46 -11.67
N GLY A 81 -17.19 2.61 -11.72
CA GLY A 81 -16.83 3.38 -10.51
C GLY A 81 -15.60 2.87 -9.77
N PHE A 82 -15.16 1.61 -10.00
CA PHE A 82 -14.03 1.00 -9.33
C PHE A 82 -12.76 1.00 -10.19
N GLY A 83 -12.83 0.37 -11.37
CA GLY A 83 -11.70 0.30 -12.28
C GLY A 83 -11.73 -0.90 -13.21
N ILE A 84 -10.58 -1.17 -13.84
CA ILE A 84 -10.39 -2.26 -14.80
C ILE A 84 -9.29 -3.18 -14.32
N PHE A 85 -9.60 -4.47 -14.26
CA PHE A 85 -8.63 -5.54 -14.05
C PHE A 85 -8.29 -6.18 -15.39
N HIS A 86 -7.01 -6.40 -15.65
CA HIS A 86 -6.53 -7.08 -16.85
C HIS A 86 -5.28 -7.90 -16.52
N THR A 87 -5.03 -8.91 -17.32
CA THR A 87 -3.86 -9.76 -17.20
C THR A 87 -2.70 -9.19 -18.02
N THR A 88 -1.49 -9.33 -17.51
CA THR A 88 -0.24 -9.06 -18.21
C THR A 88 0.73 -10.18 -17.92
N PHE A 89 1.71 -10.39 -18.79
CA PHE A 89 2.71 -11.42 -18.56
C PHE A 89 4.13 -10.88 -18.81
N LYS A 90 5.10 -11.52 -18.20
CA LYS A 90 6.51 -11.32 -18.44
C LYS A 90 7.03 -12.51 -19.24
N CYS A 91 7.69 -12.24 -20.35
CA CYS A 91 8.25 -13.23 -21.22
C CYS A 91 9.77 -13.07 -21.30
N ARG A 92 10.50 -14.20 -21.40
CA ARG A 92 11.92 -14.21 -21.73
C ARG A 92 12.09 -13.88 -23.21
N ALA A 93 12.96 -12.94 -23.52
CA ALA A 93 13.31 -12.63 -24.92
C ALA A 93 14.17 -13.75 -25.51
N THR A 94 14.02 -13.97 -26.81
CA THR A 94 14.82 -14.90 -27.62
C THR A 94 15.31 -14.18 -28.86
N GLU A 95 16.51 -14.55 -29.36
CA GLU A 95 17.06 -13.94 -30.54
C GLU A 95 16.43 -14.50 -31.84
N VAL A 96 15.94 -15.73 -31.77
CA VAL A 96 15.33 -16.42 -32.93
C VAL A 96 13.80 -16.48 -32.71
N ALA A 97 13.05 -16.04 -33.70
CA ALA A 97 11.58 -15.99 -33.63
C ALA A 97 10.93 -17.36 -33.38
N LYS A 98 11.49 -18.45 -33.92
CA LYS A 98 10.99 -19.82 -33.72
C LYS A 98 11.09 -20.31 -32.29
N ASP A 99 12.04 -19.77 -31.50
CA ASP A 99 12.26 -20.15 -30.12
C ASP A 99 11.35 -19.37 -29.18
N CYS A 100 10.70 -18.30 -29.67
CA CYS A 100 9.74 -17.52 -28.92
C CYS A 100 8.38 -18.22 -28.87
N THR A 101 8.17 -19.01 -27.84
CA THR A 101 6.96 -19.81 -27.64
C THR A 101 6.27 -19.45 -26.33
N VAL A 102 5.05 -19.93 -26.11
CA VAL A 102 4.31 -19.75 -24.85
C VAL A 102 5.08 -20.27 -23.62
N LYS A 103 6.02 -21.19 -23.80
CA LYS A 103 6.90 -21.69 -22.73
C LYS A 103 7.87 -20.64 -22.19
N ASN A 104 8.08 -19.56 -22.93
CA ASN A 104 8.93 -18.44 -22.52
C ASN A 104 8.21 -17.46 -21.57
N ILE A 105 6.91 -17.65 -21.33
CA ILE A 105 6.17 -16.86 -20.34
C ILE A 105 6.61 -17.31 -18.95
N GLU A 106 7.27 -16.39 -18.22
CA GLU A 106 7.81 -16.66 -16.88
C GLU A 106 6.77 -16.41 -15.80
N ARG A 107 5.93 -15.40 -15.98
CA ARG A 107 4.97 -14.98 -14.96
C ARG A 107 3.79 -14.23 -15.56
N VAL A 108 2.60 -14.56 -15.05
CA VAL A 108 1.36 -13.81 -15.32
C VAL A 108 1.04 -12.94 -14.11
N ASN A 109 0.62 -11.71 -14.34
CA ASN A 109 0.23 -10.77 -13.30
C ASN A 109 -1.16 -10.21 -13.60
N ILE A 110 -1.93 -9.95 -12.54
CA ILE A 110 -3.15 -9.15 -12.63
C ILE A 110 -2.78 -7.70 -12.38
N ARG A 111 -3.19 -6.81 -13.28
CA ARG A 111 -3.03 -5.36 -13.14
C ARG A 111 -4.39 -4.72 -12.90
N PHE A 112 -4.39 -3.71 -12.05
CA PHE A 112 -5.57 -2.92 -11.75
C PHE A 112 -5.33 -1.47 -12.19
N LYS A 113 -6.25 -0.94 -13.00
CA LYS A 113 -6.30 0.47 -13.38
C LYS A 113 -7.51 1.10 -12.70
N VAL A 114 -7.26 1.95 -11.72
CA VAL A 114 -8.28 2.62 -10.94
C VAL A 114 -9.14 3.55 -11.81
N ALA A 115 -10.46 3.59 -11.57
CA ALA A 115 -11.36 4.56 -12.19
C ALA A 115 -11.12 5.97 -11.64
N ASN A 116 -11.40 6.99 -12.44
CA ASN A 116 -11.23 8.38 -12.01
C ASN A 116 -12.08 8.73 -10.78
N THR A 117 -13.26 8.14 -10.67
CA THR A 117 -14.19 8.31 -9.53
C THR A 117 -13.63 7.79 -8.21
N LEU A 118 -12.77 6.77 -8.25
CA LEU A 118 -12.11 6.20 -7.07
C LEU A 118 -10.72 6.78 -6.82
N ARG A 119 -10.22 7.64 -7.70
CA ARG A 119 -8.87 8.19 -7.60
C ARG A 119 -8.74 9.08 -6.38
N LEU A 120 -7.74 8.80 -5.54
CA LEU A 120 -7.41 9.64 -4.39
C LEU A 120 -6.60 10.86 -4.84
N VAL A 121 -6.89 12.01 -4.23
CA VAL A 121 -6.16 13.26 -4.43
C VAL A 121 -5.58 13.74 -3.09
N ASN A 122 -4.47 14.46 -3.15
CA ASN A 122 -3.86 15.10 -1.99
C ASN A 122 -3.84 16.61 -2.25
N ASP A 123 -4.53 17.38 -1.41
CA ASP A 123 -4.65 18.84 -1.55
C ASP A 123 -3.31 19.59 -1.49
N ALA A 124 -2.29 19.02 -0.84
CA ALA A 124 -0.98 19.66 -0.74
C ALA A 124 -0.29 19.86 -2.10
N ASN A 125 -0.61 19.01 -3.10
CA ASN A 125 0.02 19.03 -4.43
C ASN A 125 -1.01 18.96 -5.58
N ALA A 126 -2.30 19.06 -5.28
CA ALA A 126 -3.33 19.00 -6.31
C ALA A 126 -3.41 20.34 -7.05
N THR A 127 -3.30 20.30 -8.36
CA THR A 127 -3.63 21.44 -9.24
C THR A 127 -5.13 21.74 -9.26
N THR A 128 -5.94 20.76 -8.85
CA THR A 128 -7.40 20.85 -8.71
C THR A 128 -7.77 20.67 -7.24
N LYS A 129 -8.15 21.74 -6.57
CA LYS A 129 -8.65 21.71 -5.19
C LYS A 129 -10.01 21.03 -5.12
N GLY A 130 -10.24 20.21 -4.09
CA GLY A 130 -11.58 19.81 -3.69
C GLY A 130 -12.14 18.59 -4.40
N GLY A 131 -11.37 17.52 -4.59
CA GLY A 131 -11.92 16.22 -4.95
C GLY A 131 -12.65 15.54 -3.79
N ALA A 132 -13.77 14.83 -4.07
CA ALA A 132 -14.51 14.07 -3.06
C ALA A 132 -13.67 12.99 -2.37
N ASN A 133 -12.58 12.55 -2.98
CA ASN A 133 -11.67 11.50 -2.50
C ASN A 133 -10.34 12.07 -1.99
N ASN A 134 -10.39 13.15 -1.22
CA ASN A 134 -9.18 13.77 -0.69
C ASN A 134 -8.58 12.96 0.47
N LEU A 135 -7.28 12.64 0.35
CA LEU A 135 -6.50 12.01 1.40
C LEU A 135 -5.59 13.05 2.07
N VAL A 136 -5.87 13.35 3.33
CA VAL A 136 -5.09 14.29 4.15
C VAL A 136 -3.98 13.55 4.88
N PHE A 137 -2.76 14.09 4.82
CA PHE A 137 -1.60 13.55 5.52
C PHE A 137 -1.20 14.45 6.67
N GLU A 138 -0.81 13.85 7.78
CA GLU A 138 -0.28 14.53 8.96
C GLU A 138 1.11 13.97 9.30
N LEU A 139 2.10 14.86 9.43
CA LEU A 139 3.44 14.48 9.82
C LEU A 139 3.50 14.31 11.35
N VAL A 140 3.82 13.09 11.77
CA VAL A 140 4.13 12.82 13.18
C VAL A 140 5.58 13.19 13.42
N SER A 141 5.83 14.18 14.28
CA SER A 141 7.17 14.54 14.77
C SER A 141 7.71 13.43 15.65
N GLU A 142 8.88 12.90 15.32
CA GLU A 142 9.57 11.83 16.09
C GLU A 142 10.20 12.31 17.39
N ASP A 143 9.80 13.45 17.95
CA ASP A 143 10.47 14.08 19.09
C ASP A 143 10.25 13.40 20.46
N LYS A 144 9.77 12.16 20.50
CA LYS A 144 9.66 11.41 21.78
C LYS A 144 9.93 9.93 21.62
N ASN A 145 11.17 9.50 21.34
CA ASN A 145 11.69 8.20 21.83
C ASN A 145 13.15 7.92 21.41
N ILE A 146 14.08 8.85 21.68
CA ILE A 146 15.50 8.50 21.77
C ILE A 146 16.01 8.99 23.12
N SER A 147 15.54 8.39 24.20
CA SER A 147 16.20 8.43 25.50
C SER A 147 15.84 7.15 26.25
N GLY A 148 16.66 6.12 26.04
CA GLY A 148 16.53 4.81 26.66
C GLY A 148 17.64 3.88 26.29
N GLY A 149 18.89 4.39 26.20
CA GLY A 149 20.09 3.59 26.02
C GLY A 149 21.06 3.97 27.14
N GLY A 150 21.08 3.16 28.22
CA GLY A 150 21.80 3.38 29.44
C GLY A 150 23.28 3.64 29.26
N SER A 151 23.75 4.68 29.90
CA SER A 151 25.12 4.84 30.29
C SER A 151 25.25 4.29 31.72
N GLY A 152 25.70 3.06 31.84
CA GLY A 152 26.19 2.50 33.09
C GLY A 152 27.53 3.13 33.38
N ASP A 153 27.52 4.14 34.24
CA ASP A 153 28.74 4.68 34.84
C ASP A 153 29.16 3.76 35.99
N ASN A 154 30.14 2.93 35.71
CA ASN A 154 30.92 2.20 36.72
C ASN A 154 32.08 3.07 37.19
N THR A 155 31.85 3.80 38.25
CA THR A 155 32.93 4.45 39.01
C THR A 155 33.34 3.52 40.15
N PRO A 156 34.58 3.00 40.17
CA PRO A 156 35.08 2.25 41.37
C PRO A 156 35.43 3.26 42.46
N GLY A 157 34.73 3.16 43.55
CA GLY A 157 35.04 3.87 44.78
C GLY A 157 36.42 3.54 45.31
N SER A 158 37.25 4.56 45.40
CA SER A 158 38.52 4.57 46.11
C SER A 158 38.28 4.48 47.61
N GLY A 159 38.86 3.51 48.24
CA GLY A 159 38.96 3.43 49.68
C GLY A 159 39.89 4.49 50.24
N GLY A 160 39.58 4.99 51.42
CA GLY A 160 40.40 5.83 52.24
C GLY A 160 40.15 5.52 53.72
N SER A 161 41.22 5.08 54.33
CA SER A 161 41.40 4.78 55.75
C SER A 161 40.99 5.94 56.67
N ASP A 162 40.45 5.64 57.79
CA ASP A 162 40.97 5.77 59.16
C ASP A 162 39.91 5.30 60.15
#